data_7bbf01f7c0fa3fbb229df8289ca0c135
#
_entry.id   7bbf01f7c0fa3fbb229df8289ca0c135
#
_cell.length_a   1.000
_cell.length_b   1.000
_cell.length_c   1.000
_cell.angle_alpha   90.00
_cell.angle_beta   90.00
_cell.angle_gamma   90.00
#
_symmetry.space_group_name_H-M   'P 1'
#
loop_
_entity.id
_entity.type
_entity.pdbx_description
1 polymer ?
#
loop_
_entity_poly.entity_id
_entity_poly.type
_entity_poly.pdbx_seq_one_letter_code
_entity_poly.pdbx_strand_id
1 'polypeptide(L)'
;SILEFHKHVVKDNILQNSLFESSSTSSFVMKKTKEAPQKQKLAWEKELLGLFVSGFPLDPWKEKIVARNINIEKIHSEIPDGKEVSLAVIIENIKITITKKGDKMALLKLRDYDGYIEVAVFPETYKRHKDKIALDVPLLVKGKTSTRNNDKTIVIDEIKLLEEAKQV
;
A
#
# COMPACT_ATOMS: atom_id res chain seq x y z
N SER A 1 1.64 -26.49 14.43
CA SER A 1 1.02 -25.91 13.27
C SER A 1 -0.13 -26.78 12.76
N ILE A 2 -0.94 -26.27 11.82
CA ILE A 2 -2.13 -26.96 11.27
C ILE A 2 -1.77 -28.33 10.67
N LEU A 3 -0.61 -28.45 10.03
CA LEU A 3 -0.12 -29.70 9.43
C LEU A 3 0.27 -30.77 10.48
N GLU A 4 0.78 -30.37 11.62
CA GLU A 4 1.10 -31.30 12.73
C GLU A 4 -0.18 -31.75 13.44
N PHE A 5 -1.17 -30.89 13.59
CA PHE A 5 -2.49 -31.22 14.11
C PHE A 5 -3.20 -32.23 13.22
N HIS A 6 -3.16 -32.06 11.90
CA HIS A 6 -3.76 -33.01 10.95
C HIS A 6 -3.14 -34.42 11.07
N LYS A 7 -1.83 -34.53 11.29
CA LYS A 7 -1.14 -35.79 11.49
C LYS A 7 -1.53 -36.50 12.80
N HIS A 8 -1.82 -35.72 13.86
CA HIS A 8 -2.27 -36.28 15.14
C HIS A 8 -3.72 -36.75 15.08
N VAL A 9 -4.61 -35.95 14.52
CA VAL A 9 -6.04 -36.27 14.38
C VAL A 9 -6.27 -37.51 13.49
N VAL A 10 -5.48 -37.66 12.41
CA VAL A 10 -5.59 -38.81 11.50
C VAL A 10 -5.10 -40.12 12.16
N LYS A 11 -4.14 -40.06 13.11
CA LYS A 11 -3.68 -41.26 13.82
C LYS A 11 -4.68 -41.78 14.84
N ASP A 12 -5.45 -40.93 15.48
CA ASP A 12 -6.42 -41.32 16.52
C ASP A 12 -7.77 -41.79 15.93
N ASN A 13 -8.07 -41.45 14.65
CA ASN A 13 -9.35 -41.78 14.01
C ASN A 13 -9.40 -43.12 13.26
N ILE A 14 -8.33 -43.95 13.28
CA ILE A 14 -8.33 -45.24 12.53
C ILE A 14 -9.09 -46.36 13.27
N LEU A 15 -9.60 -46.16 14.50
CA LEU A 15 -10.19 -47.22 15.32
C LEU A 15 -11.61 -46.95 15.86
N GLN A 16 -12.40 -46.02 15.31
CA GLN A 16 -13.77 -45.83 15.81
C GLN A 16 -14.82 -45.69 14.71
N ASN A 17 -15.58 -46.76 14.52
CA ASN A 17 -16.87 -46.82 13.86
C ASN A 17 -17.99 -46.30 14.80
N SER A 18 -17.98 -45.02 15.14
CA SER A 18 -19.11 -44.41 15.85
C SER A 18 -19.33 -42.97 15.35
N LEU A 19 -20.44 -42.77 14.69
CA LEU A 19 -20.82 -41.47 14.13
C LEU A 19 -21.33 -40.46 15.19
N PHE A 20 -21.53 -40.88 16.46
CA PHE A 20 -22.19 -40.06 17.48
C PHE A 20 -21.73 -40.31 18.94
N GLU A 21 -20.57 -40.87 19.19
CA GLU A 21 -20.14 -41.04 20.56
C GLU A 21 -18.86 -40.30 20.89
N SER A 22 -19.03 -39.46 21.90
CA SER A 22 -18.03 -38.63 22.62
C SER A 22 -17.31 -37.56 21.80
N SER A 23 -17.81 -36.36 21.97
CA SER A 23 -17.07 -35.12 21.86
C SER A 23 -15.86 -35.08 22.80
N SER A 24 -14.82 -35.86 22.50
CA SER A 24 -13.51 -35.52 22.96
C SER A 24 -13.10 -34.28 22.12
N THR A 25 -13.43 -33.13 22.62
CA THR A 25 -12.87 -31.87 22.18
C THR A 25 -11.35 -31.98 22.33
N SER A 26 -10.68 -32.49 21.28
CA SER A 26 -9.24 -32.33 21.19
C SER A 26 -8.98 -30.80 21.19
N SER A 27 -8.65 -30.31 22.37
CA SER A 27 -8.36 -28.89 22.54
C SER A 27 -7.17 -28.54 21.64
N PHE A 28 -7.46 -27.85 20.54
CA PHE A 28 -6.43 -27.32 19.66
C PHE A 28 -5.65 -26.25 20.41
N VAL A 29 -4.52 -26.64 20.97
CA VAL A 29 -3.60 -25.70 21.63
C VAL A 29 -2.75 -25.05 20.56
N MET A 30 -3.16 -23.84 20.15
CA MET A 30 -2.31 -23.01 19.30
C MET A 30 -1.06 -22.57 20.06
N LYS A 31 0.10 -22.90 19.54
CA LYS A 31 1.37 -22.35 20.05
C LYS A 31 1.33 -20.83 19.90
N LYS A 32 1.50 -20.10 21.01
CA LYS A 32 1.66 -18.63 20.96
C LYS A 32 2.91 -18.29 20.13
N THR A 33 2.70 -17.80 18.93
CA THR A 33 3.76 -17.28 18.06
C THR A 33 3.88 -15.78 18.28
N LYS A 34 5.08 -15.22 18.11
CA LYS A 34 5.24 -13.75 18.13
C LYS A 34 4.36 -13.12 17.06
N GLU A 35 3.70 -12.04 17.40
CA GLU A 35 2.92 -11.28 16.42
C GLU A 35 3.82 -10.79 15.28
N ALA A 36 3.30 -10.88 14.06
CA ALA A 36 3.98 -10.34 12.89
C ALA A 36 4.08 -8.81 12.98
N PRO A 37 5.18 -8.20 12.52
CA PRO A 37 5.27 -6.75 12.40
C PRO A 37 4.10 -6.18 11.60
N GLN A 38 3.64 -4.97 11.95
CA GLN A 38 2.50 -4.32 11.30
C GLN A 38 2.64 -4.26 9.77
N LYS A 39 3.83 -3.92 9.28
CA LYS A 39 4.14 -3.90 7.84
C LYS A 39 3.85 -5.25 7.16
N GLN A 40 4.17 -6.36 7.82
CA GLN A 40 3.92 -7.70 7.30
C GLN A 40 2.44 -8.09 7.34
N LYS A 41 1.71 -7.69 8.40
CA LYS A 41 0.26 -7.89 8.49
C LYS A 41 -0.45 -7.17 7.34
N LEU A 42 -0.12 -5.90 7.10
CA LEU A 42 -0.68 -5.11 6.00
C LEU A 42 -0.37 -5.71 4.61
N ALA A 43 0.84 -6.24 4.41
CA ALA A 43 1.19 -6.92 3.16
C ALA A 43 0.32 -8.17 2.93
N TRP A 44 0.12 -9.00 3.96
CA TRP A 44 -0.75 -10.17 3.88
C TRP A 44 -2.23 -9.81 3.66
N GLU A 45 -2.73 -8.78 4.34
CA GLU A 45 -4.10 -8.29 4.14
C GLU A 45 -4.32 -7.87 2.69
N LYS A 46 -3.39 -7.10 2.13
CA LYS A 46 -3.46 -6.65 0.75
C LYS A 46 -3.39 -7.81 -0.25
N GLU A 47 -2.51 -8.79 0.00
CA GLU A 47 -2.35 -9.98 -0.85
C GLU A 47 -3.58 -10.89 -0.81
N LEU A 48 -4.13 -11.12 0.39
CA LEU A 48 -5.19 -12.11 0.59
C LEU A 48 -6.60 -11.50 0.42
N LEU A 49 -6.79 -10.26 0.84
CA LEU A 49 -8.11 -9.59 0.87
C LEU A 49 -8.23 -8.49 -0.19
N GLY A 50 -7.12 -8.06 -0.79
CA GLY A 50 -7.09 -6.95 -1.74
C GLY A 50 -7.19 -5.56 -1.09
N LEU A 51 -7.29 -5.48 0.24
CA LEU A 51 -7.45 -4.22 0.99
C LEU A 51 -6.70 -4.26 2.32
N PHE A 52 -6.47 -3.10 2.92
CA PHE A 52 -5.90 -2.95 4.26
C PHE A 52 -7.03 -2.93 5.30
N VAL A 53 -6.94 -3.75 6.35
CA VAL A 53 -7.95 -3.88 7.42
C VAL A 53 -7.41 -3.40 8.76
N SER A 54 -6.21 -3.83 9.14
CA SER A 54 -5.64 -3.55 10.47
C SER A 54 -4.93 -2.19 10.58
N GLY A 55 -4.90 -1.42 9.50
CA GLY A 55 -4.25 -0.10 9.44
C GLY A 55 -3.96 0.32 8.01
N PHE A 56 -3.24 1.43 7.86
CA PHE A 56 -2.84 1.95 6.55
C PHE A 56 -1.31 2.15 6.50
N PRO A 57 -0.64 1.94 5.35
CA PRO A 57 0.81 2.06 5.27
C PRO A 57 1.38 3.42 5.70
N LEU A 58 0.57 4.49 5.66
CA LEU A 58 0.96 5.84 6.09
C LEU A 58 0.80 6.09 7.59
N ASP A 59 0.18 5.18 8.37
CA ASP A 59 -0.14 5.40 9.79
C ASP A 59 1.06 5.82 10.67
N PRO A 60 2.28 5.29 10.48
CA PRO A 60 3.44 5.72 11.25
C PRO A 60 3.78 7.21 11.11
N TRP A 61 3.30 7.87 10.04
CA TRP A 61 3.57 9.29 9.75
C TRP A 61 2.32 10.17 9.81
N LYS A 62 1.18 9.63 10.27
CA LYS A 62 -0.13 10.30 10.25
C LYS A 62 -0.10 11.70 10.86
N GLU A 63 0.49 11.86 12.03
CA GLU A 63 0.57 13.16 12.72
C GLU A 63 1.31 14.22 11.88
N LYS A 64 2.42 13.82 11.26
CA LYS A 64 3.22 14.71 10.41
C LYS A 64 2.52 15.04 9.10
N ILE A 65 1.77 14.09 8.53
CA ILE A 65 0.98 14.29 7.31
C ILE A 65 -0.12 15.31 7.59
N VAL A 66 -0.86 15.13 8.68
CA VAL A 66 -1.94 16.04 9.10
C VAL A 66 -1.40 17.45 9.35
N ALA A 67 -0.26 17.57 10.03
CA ALA A 67 0.38 18.86 10.29
C ALA A 67 0.72 19.66 9.03
N ARG A 68 0.97 19.01 7.89
CA ARG A 68 1.23 19.67 6.60
C ARG A 68 -0.01 20.25 5.93
N ASN A 69 -1.19 19.80 6.33
CA ASN A 69 -2.48 20.31 5.85
C ASN A 69 -2.65 20.29 4.30
N ILE A 70 -1.95 19.36 3.62
CA ILE A 70 -2.06 19.13 2.17
C ILE A 70 -2.42 17.66 1.97
N ASN A 71 -3.53 17.41 1.30
CA ASN A 71 -4.02 16.09 0.91
C ASN A 71 -4.57 16.11 -0.53
N ILE A 72 -4.91 14.95 -1.05
CA ILE A 72 -5.43 14.81 -2.42
C ILE A 72 -6.76 15.54 -2.59
N GLU A 73 -7.64 15.49 -1.59
CA GLU A 73 -8.93 16.19 -1.65
C GLU A 73 -8.75 17.71 -1.84
N LYS A 74 -7.83 18.32 -1.10
CA LYS A 74 -7.52 19.75 -1.25
C LYS A 74 -6.90 20.08 -2.60
N ILE A 75 -6.13 19.18 -3.19
CA ILE A 75 -5.62 19.37 -4.55
C ILE A 75 -6.76 19.43 -5.55
N HIS A 76 -7.76 18.59 -5.39
CA HIS A 76 -8.92 18.63 -6.28
C HIS A 76 -9.77 19.88 -6.12
N SER A 77 -9.96 20.36 -4.89
CA SER A 77 -10.93 21.40 -4.55
C SER A 77 -10.32 22.81 -4.44
N GLU A 78 -9.13 22.95 -3.87
CA GLU A 78 -8.63 24.26 -3.41
C GLU A 78 -7.34 24.72 -4.09
N ILE A 79 -6.49 23.79 -4.55
CA ILE A 79 -5.15 24.14 -5.03
C ILE A 79 -5.17 24.47 -6.52
N PRO A 80 -4.76 25.70 -6.91
CA PRO A 80 -4.67 26.09 -8.32
C PRO A 80 -3.55 25.38 -9.05
N ASP A 81 -3.60 25.38 -10.39
CA ASP A 81 -2.57 24.81 -11.24
C ASP A 81 -1.24 25.56 -11.12
N GLY A 82 -0.15 24.82 -11.32
CA GLY A 82 1.21 25.35 -11.24
C GLY A 82 1.76 25.47 -9.81
N LYS A 83 0.98 25.16 -8.78
CA LYS A 83 1.43 25.22 -7.39
C LYS A 83 2.32 24.02 -7.06
N GLU A 84 3.45 24.26 -6.40
CA GLU A 84 4.27 23.19 -5.85
C GLU A 84 3.58 22.56 -4.65
N VAL A 85 3.50 21.22 -4.66
CA VAL A 85 2.90 20.43 -3.60
C VAL A 85 3.83 19.29 -3.19
N SER A 86 3.71 18.89 -1.93
CA SER A 86 4.45 17.75 -1.39
C SER A 86 3.48 16.88 -0.62
N LEU A 87 3.24 15.65 -1.13
CA LEU A 87 2.27 14.70 -0.62
C LEU A 87 2.93 13.44 -0.07
N ALA A 88 2.42 12.96 1.04
CA ALA A 88 2.70 11.62 1.52
C ALA A 88 1.62 10.67 1.00
N VAL A 89 2.01 9.69 0.20
CA VAL A 89 1.10 8.81 -0.54
C VAL A 89 1.65 7.40 -0.62
N ILE A 90 0.79 6.45 -0.98
CA ILE A 90 1.18 5.15 -1.51
C ILE A 90 0.83 5.06 -2.99
N ILE A 91 1.50 4.16 -3.70
CA ILE A 91 1.16 3.82 -5.08
C ILE A 91 0.17 2.65 -5.06
N GLU A 92 -1.05 2.88 -5.52
CA GLU A 92 -2.10 1.86 -5.64
C GLU A 92 -2.01 1.09 -6.96
N ASN A 93 -1.59 1.78 -8.04
CA ASN A 93 -1.45 1.17 -9.36
C ASN A 93 -0.28 1.80 -10.13
N ILE A 94 0.40 0.98 -10.94
CA ILE A 94 1.51 1.38 -11.79
C ILE A 94 1.22 0.91 -13.22
N LYS A 95 1.17 1.85 -14.16
CA LYS A 95 1.07 1.55 -15.59
C LYS A 95 2.27 2.14 -16.32
N ILE A 96 3.15 1.27 -16.81
CA ILE A 96 4.28 1.71 -17.64
C ILE A 96 3.79 1.89 -19.08
N THR A 97 4.15 3.01 -19.68
CA THR A 97 3.83 3.33 -21.06
C THR A 97 5.07 3.88 -21.79
N ILE A 98 5.01 3.92 -23.10
CA ILE A 98 6.09 4.44 -23.96
C ILE A 98 5.61 5.73 -24.60
N THR A 99 6.43 6.76 -24.55
CA THR A 99 6.16 8.03 -25.22
C THR A 99 6.31 7.90 -26.72
N LYS A 100 5.83 8.89 -27.49
CA LYS A 100 6.02 8.96 -28.95
C LYS A 100 7.49 8.96 -29.36
N LYS A 101 8.41 9.33 -28.45
CA LYS A 101 9.87 9.32 -28.68
C LYS A 101 10.53 7.99 -28.31
N GLY A 102 9.77 6.99 -27.87
CA GLY A 102 10.29 5.66 -27.46
C GLY A 102 10.76 5.60 -26.00
N ASP A 103 10.66 6.66 -25.23
CA ASP A 103 11.06 6.66 -23.83
C ASP A 103 9.99 6.08 -22.92
N LYS A 104 10.41 5.35 -21.88
CA LYS A 104 9.49 4.81 -20.85
C LYS A 104 9.07 5.92 -19.90
N MET A 105 7.77 5.98 -19.60
CA MET A 105 7.18 6.79 -18.54
C MET A 105 6.21 5.95 -17.71
N ALA A 106 5.85 6.41 -16.52
CA ALA A 106 4.88 5.74 -15.68
C ALA A 106 3.64 6.63 -15.46
N LEU A 107 2.47 5.99 -15.51
CA LEU A 107 1.23 6.56 -14.99
C LEU A 107 0.98 5.86 -13.65
N LEU A 108 0.88 6.64 -12.58
CA LEU A 108 0.70 6.13 -11.23
C LEU A 108 -0.65 6.56 -10.69
N LYS A 109 -1.35 5.67 -10.01
CA LYS A 109 -2.47 6.01 -9.16
C LYS A 109 -1.95 6.13 -7.74
N LEU A 110 -1.90 7.34 -7.22
CA LEU A 110 -1.47 7.65 -5.86
C LEU A 110 -2.68 7.72 -4.94
N ARG A 111 -2.51 7.27 -3.71
CA ARG A 111 -3.56 7.30 -2.68
C ARG A 111 -3.02 7.83 -1.37
N ASP A 112 -3.82 8.64 -0.70
CA ASP A 112 -3.65 9.03 0.70
C ASP A 112 -4.85 8.57 1.54
N TYR A 113 -5.12 9.20 2.68
CA TYR A 113 -6.28 8.87 3.53
C TYR A 113 -7.62 9.34 2.94
N ASP A 114 -7.60 10.41 2.15
CA ASP A 114 -8.79 11.16 1.76
C ASP A 114 -9.21 10.89 0.32
N GLY A 115 -8.30 10.34 -0.50
CA GLY A 115 -8.63 10.08 -1.90
C GLY A 115 -7.50 9.46 -2.72
N TYR A 116 -7.68 9.55 -4.03
CA TYR A 116 -6.66 9.14 -5.01
C TYR A 116 -6.51 10.20 -6.11
N ILE A 117 -5.33 10.21 -6.72
CA ILE A 117 -5.02 11.07 -7.86
C ILE A 117 -4.17 10.30 -8.88
N GLU A 118 -4.48 10.47 -10.16
CA GLU A 118 -3.67 9.92 -11.24
C GLU A 118 -2.60 10.93 -11.64
N VAL A 119 -1.36 10.46 -11.73
CA VAL A 119 -0.20 11.30 -12.02
C VAL A 119 0.68 10.70 -13.10
N ALA A 120 1.34 11.56 -13.85
CA ALA A 120 2.31 11.18 -14.85
C ALA A 120 3.73 11.41 -14.33
N VAL A 121 4.55 10.37 -14.38
CA VAL A 121 5.99 10.45 -14.12
C VAL A 121 6.70 10.41 -15.46
N PHE A 122 7.19 11.58 -15.88
CA PHE A 122 7.88 11.73 -17.16
C PHE A 122 9.20 10.95 -17.23
N PRO A 123 9.71 10.67 -18.44
CA PRO A 123 10.86 9.78 -18.63
C PRO A 123 12.10 10.11 -17.80
N GLU A 124 12.45 11.39 -17.67
CA GLU A 124 13.62 11.80 -16.88
C GLU A 124 13.44 11.52 -15.40
N THR A 125 12.27 11.85 -14.84
CA THR A 125 11.92 11.58 -13.45
C THR A 125 11.79 10.08 -13.23
N TYR A 126 11.19 9.36 -14.19
CA TYR A 126 11.07 7.90 -14.13
C TYR A 126 12.44 7.21 -14.09
N LYS A 127 13.38 7.59 -14.97
CA LYS A 127 14.75 7.04 -14.96
C LYS A 127 15.47 7.25 -13.63
N ARG A 128 15.27 8.41 -12.98
CA ARG A 128 15.89 8.74 -11.69
C ARG A 128 15.29 8.00 -10.49
N HIS A 129 14.00 7.69 -10.54
CA HIS A 129 13.26 7.20 -9.37
C HIS A 129 12.60 5.83 -9.54
N LYS A 130 12.85 5.13 -10.67
CA LYS A 130 12.24 3.83 -10.97
C LYS A 130 12.38 2.80 -9.82
N ASP A 131 13.51 2.83 -9.11
CA ASP A 131 13.82 1.88 -8.03
C ASP A 131 12.97 2.14 -6.76
N LYS A 132 12.35 3.33 -6.66
CA LYS A 132 11.45 3.72 -5.55
C LYS A 132 9.97 3.54 -5.92
N ILE A 133 9.66 3.32 -7.19
CA ILE A 133 8.29 3.14 -7.67
C ILE A 133 7.87 1.69 -7.43
N ALA A 134 7.21 1.46 -6.30
CA ALA A 134 6.68 0.16 -5.92
C ALA A 134 5.28 0.31 -5.30
N LEU A 135 4.44 -0.74 -5.43
CA LEU A 135 3.10 -0.74 -4.88
C LEU A 135 3.12 -0.72 -3.35
N ASP A 136 2.16 -0.02 -2.77
CA ASP A 136 1.86 0.02 -1.33
C ASP A 136 3.03 0.51 -0.44
N VAL A 137 4.07 1.09 -1.04
CA VAL A 137 5.21 1.68 -0.31
C VAL A 137 4.91 3.15 0.03
N PRO A 138 5.09 3.59 1.29
CA PRO A 138 4.95 4.98 1.68
C PRO A 138 6.00 5.88 1.02
N LEU A 139 5.54 6.86 0.27
CA LEU A 139 6.36 7.79 -0.50
C LEU A 139 6.04 9.24 -0.16
N LEU A 140 7.04 10.08 -0.20
CA LEU A 140 6.92 11.53 -0.29
C LEU A 140 7.12 11.94 -1.74
N VAL A 141 6.07 12.46 -2.35
CA VAL A 141 6.06 12.91 -3.74
C VAL A 141 6.01 14.42 -3.78
N LYS A 142 6.91 15.04 -4.55
CA LYS A 142 6.89 16.48 -4.84
C LYS A 142 6.65 16.70 -6.32
N GLY A 143 5.88 17.74 -6.62
CA GLY A 143 5.58 18.11 -7.99
C GLY A 143 4.71 19.35 -8.06
N LYS A 144 4.27 19.67 -9.27
CA LYS A 144 3.40 20.81 -9.57
C LYS A 144 2.01 20.32 -9.96
N THR A 145 1.01 20.97 -9.40
CA THR A 145 -0.38 20.74 -9.79
C THR A 145 -0.62 21.16 -11.24
N SER A 146 -1.44 20.41 -11.93
CA SER A 146 -1.83 20.68 -13.31
C SER A 146 -3.23 20.13 -13.56
N THR A 147 -3.92 20.63 -14.55
CA THR A 147 -5.21 20.08 -15.02
C THR A 147 -5.01 19.46 -16.39
N ARG A 148 -5.45 18.23 -16.56
CA ARG A 148 -5.41 17.50 -17.82
C ARG A 148 -6.77 16.83 -18.06
N ASN A 149 -7.36 17.06 -19.23
CA ASN A 149 -8.69 16.54 -19.61
C ASN A 149 -9.77 16.85 -18.56
N ASN A 150 -9.72 18.02 -17.95
CA ASN A 150 -10.62 18.47 -16.88
C ASN A 150 -10.41 17.80 -15.51
N ASP A 151 -9.41 16.92 -15.37
CA ASP A 151 -9.05 16.28 -14.12
C ASP A 151 -7.76 16.87 -13.53
N LYS A 152 -7.76 17.09 -12.22
CA LYS A 152 -6.56 17.51 -11.49
C LYS A 152 -5.54 16.39 -11.49
N THR A 153 -4.29 16.75 -11.74
CA THR A 153 -3.14 15.84 -11.72
C THR A 153 -1.93 16.55 -11.13
N ILE A 154 -0.85 15.80 -10.92
CA ILE A 154 0.43 16.33 -10.46
C ILE A 154 1.50 15.88 -11.45
N VAL A 155 2.29 16.83 -11.93
CA VAL A 155 3.54 16.54 -12.64
C VAL A 155 4.61 16.33 -11.59
N ILE A 156 5.09 15.09 -11.49
CA ILE A 156 6.04 14.71 -10.45
C ILE A 156 7.47 15.07 -10.83
N ASP A 157 8.14 15.77 -9.93
CA ASP A 157 9.54 16.17 -10.06
C ASP A 157 10.46 15.30 -9.20
N GLU A 158 10.02 14.90 -8.01
CA GLU A 158 10.83 14.13 -7.05
C GLU A 158 9.99 13.07 -6.31
N ILE A 159 10.59 11.88 -6.11
CA ILE A 159 10.02 10.79 -5.31
C ILE A 159 11.05 10.35 -4.27
N LYS A 160 10.66 10.34 -3.00
CA LYS A 160 11.47 9.84 -1.88
C LYS A 160 10.71 8.78 -1.09
N LEU A 161 11.39 7.81 -0.53
CA LEU A 161 10.81 6.95 0.48
C LEU A 161 10.52 7.76 1.74
N LEU A 162 9.35 7.57 2.33
CA LEU A 162 8.96 8.31 3.54
C LEU A 162 9.86 7.96 4.73
N GLU A 163 10.38 6.74 4.77
CA GLU A 163 11.37 6.27 5.76
C GLU A 163 12.71 7.03 5.65
N GLU A 164 13.13 7.42 4.43
CA GLU A 164 14.35 8.18 4.17
C GLU A 164 14.18 9.68 4.41
N ALA A 165 12.95 10.17 4.34
CA ALA A 165 12.61 11.57 4.54
C ALA A 165 12.64 11.93 6.05
N LYS A 166 13.84 11.98 6.65
CA LYS A 166 14.06 12.32 8.07
C LYS A 166 13.54 13.70 8.49
N GLN A 167 13.12 14.54 7.55
CA GLN A 167 12.55 15.87 7.75
C GLN A 167 11.15 15.95 7.12
N VAL A 168 10.24 15.24 7.71
CA VAL A 168 8.81 15.43 7.43
C VAL A 168 8.17 16.07 8.65
#